data_2c6d9c189cc318bd6bea099cf9c7f2db
#
_entry.id   2c6d9c189cc318bd6bea099cf9c7f2db
#
_cell.length_a   1.000
_cell.length_b   1.000
_cell.length_c   1.000
_cell.angle_alpha   90.00
_cell.angle_beta   90.00
_cell.angle_gamma   90.00
#
_symmetry.space_group_name_H-M   'P 1'
#
loop_
_entity.id
_entity.type
_entity.pdbx_description
1 polymer ?
#
loop_
_entity_poly.entity_id
_entity_poly.type
_entity_poly.pdbx_seq_one_letter_code
_entity_poly.pdbx_strand_id
1 'polypeptide(L)'
;GCGYGRNLFEIFYGGGPREAKYIGGEFTKSGVEIAQKLAKKAPKMKTEFFHFNHLEPKLPFKKPFKRAFVFTCHSIEQVMQINENWFDEVVKAGEFVRGAHLEPFGFQLKNSGPLSDMHKDFMIQNSWNINFAEVLRQALERKIIKDEQIFLEMGVTPDVNVGSLA
;
A
#
# COMPACT_ATOMS: atom_id res chain seq x y z
N GLY A 1 0.20 2.01 -5.93
CA GLY A 1 1.23 2.93 -6.37
C GLY A 1 2.62 2.32 -6.35
N CYS A 2 2.84 1.28 -7.17
CA CYS A 2 4.17 0.64 -7.18
C CYS A 2 5.24 1.46 -7.94
N GLY A 3 4.87 2.57 -8.57
CA GLY A 3 5.74 3.33 -9.42
C GLY A 3 6.34 2.44 -10.52
N TYR A 4 7.65 2.50 -10.67
CA TYR A 4 8.38 1.62 -11.59
C TYR A 4 8.68 0.21 -11.03
N GLY A 5 8.08 -0.16 -9.90
CA GLY A 5 8.21 -1.49 -9.29
C GLY A 5 9.42 -1.66 -8.35
N ARG A 6 10.03 -0.57 -7.88
CA ARG A 6 11.25 -0.60 -7.05
C ARG A 6 11.17 -1.64 -5.93
N ASN A 7 10.18 -1.55 -5.05
CA ASN A 7 10.06 -2.43 -3.89
C ASN A 7 9.88 -3.90 -4.29
N LEU A 8 9.19 -4.18 -5.41
CA LEU A 8 9.03 -5.54 -5.91
C LEU A 8 10.37 -6.14 -6.37
N PHE A 9 11.19 -5.33 -7.08
CA PHE A 9 12.53 -5.76 -7.49
C PHE A 9 13.44 -5.94 -6.28
N GLU A 10 13.43 -5.01 -5.33
CA GLU A 10 14.22 -5.10 -4.09
C GLU A 10 13.87 -6.36 -3.29
N ILE A 11 12.58 -6.69 -3.13
CA ILE A 11 12.14 -7.93 -2.47
C ILE A 11 12.66 -9.16 -3.23
N PHE A 12 12.52 -9.19 -4.55
CA PHE A 12 12.96 -10.34 -5.35
C PHE A 12 14.48 -10.56 -5.25
N TYR A 13 15.26 -9.50 -5.42
CA TYR A 13 16.73 -9.59 -5.36
C TYR A 13 17.26 -9.71 -3.92
N GLY A 14 16.52 -9.21 -2.93
CA GLY A 14 16.80 -9.35 -1.50
C GLY A 14 16.51 -10.74 -0.91
N GLY A 15 16.14 -11.73 -1.74
CA GLY A 15 15.91 -13.10 -1.30
C GLY A 15 14.43 -13.49 -1.18
N GLY A 16 13.53 -12.68 -1.70
CA GLY A 16 12.10 -13.00 -1.76
C GLY A 16 11.79 -14.28 -2.55
N PRO A 17 10.56 -14.83 -2.43
CA PRO A 17 10.20 -16.13 -3.00
C PRO A 17 10.37 -16.15 -4.53
N ARG A 18 11.26 -17.01 -5.04
CA ARG A 18 11.59 -17.08 -6.47
C ARG A 18 10.42 -17.56 -7.34
N GLU A 19 9.54 -18.40 -6.77
CA GLU A 19 8.38 -18.93 -7.49
C GLU A 19 7.16 -18.02 -7.45
N ALA A 20 7.16 -17.00 -6.60
CA ALA A 20 6.07 -16.05 -6.51
C ALA A 20 5.94 -15.22 -7.79
N LYS A 21 4.71 -14.82 -8.10
CA LYS A 21 4.42 -13.79 -9.08
C LYS A 21 4.40 -12.43 -8.38
N TYR A 22 5.18 -11.50 -8.86
CA TYR A 22 5.29 -10.14 -8.35
C TYR A 22 4.40 -9.21 -9.17
N ILE A 23 3.43 -8.60 -8.52
CA ILE A 23 2.37 -7.86 -9.20
C ILE A 23 2.36 -6.43 -8.68
N GLY A 24 2.41 -5.46 -9.58
CA GLY A 24 2.41 -4.04 -9.25
C GLY A 24 1.21 -3.31 -9.84
N GLY A 25 0.42 -2.67 -8.96
CA GLY A 25 -0.60 -1.72 -9.36
C GLY A 25 -0.06 -0.29 -9.31
N GLU A 26 -0.20 0.46 -10.39
CA GLU A 26 0.30 1.83 -10.51
C GLU A 26 -0.72 2.72 -11.20
N PHE A 27 -0.89 3.94 -10.69
CA PHE A 27 -1.88 4.89 -11.22
C PHE A 27 -1.46 5.49 -12.56
N THR A 28 -0.18 5.81 -12.73
CA THR A 28 0.30 6.48 -13.93
C THR A 28 0.62 5.48 -15.05
N LYS A 29 0.17 5.79 -16.26
CA LYS A 29 0.50 4.97 -17.44
C LYS A 29 2.01 4.86 -17.65
N SER A 30 2.73 5.96 -17.46
CA SER A 30 4.19 5.99 -17.59
C SER A 30 4.89 5.10 -16.55
N GLY A 31 4.41 5.09 -15.31
CA GLY A 31 4.93 4.21 -14.25
C GLY A 31 4.76 2.73 -14.61
N VAL A 32 3.56 2.35 -15.09
CA VAL A 32 3.30 0.98 -15.59
C VAL A 32 4.23 0.61 -16.73
N GLU A 33 4.40 1.50 -17.73
CA GLU A 33 5.26 1.25 -18.88
C GLU A 33 6.74 1.11 -18.48
N ILE A 34 7.23 1.94 -17.57
CA ILE A 34 8.61 1.85 -17.07
C ILE A 34 8.80 0.55 -16.29
N ALA A 35 7.87 0.19 -15.39
CA ALA A 35 7.92 -1.05 -14.65
C ALA A 35 7.98 -2.27 -15.58
N GLN A 36 7.16 -2.30 -16.63
CA GLN A 36 7.18 -3.35 -17.65
C GLN A 36 8.51 -3.41 -18.43
N LYS A 37 9.10 -2.25 -18.75
CA LYS A 37 10.42 -2.20 -19.40
C LYS A 37 11.54 -2.74 -18.49
N LEU A 38 11.51 -2.38 -17.20
CA LEU A 38 12.47 -2.89 -16.22
C LEU A 38 12.30 -4.40 -15.99
N ALA A 39 11.05 -4.90 -15.94
CA ALA A 39 10.78 -6.31 -15.81
C ALA A 39 11.43 -7.18 -16.92
N LYS A 40 11.50 -6.66 -18.16
CA LYS A 40 12.21 -7.34 -19.25
C LYS A 40 13.73 -7.51 -18.99
N LYS A 41 14.30 -6.70 -18.09
CA LYS A 41 15.70 -6.83 -17.65
C LYS A 41 15.89 -7.84 -16.51
N ALA A 42 14.78 -8.30 -15.92
CA ALA A 42 14.73 -9.27 -14.84
C ALA A 42 13.98 -10.57 -15.25
N PRO A 43 14.44 -11.31 -16.28
CA PRO A 43 13.67 -12.41 -16.89
C PRO A 43 13.39 -13.57 -15.94
N LYS A 44 14.10 -13.67 -14.83
CA LYS A 44 13.88 -14.70 -13.78
C LYS A 44 12.74 -14.34 -12.83
N MET A 45 12.28 -13.09 -12.84
CA MET A 45 11.20 -12.60 -11.99
C MET A 45 9.88 -12.68 -12.75
N LYS A 46 8.91 -13.45 -12.25
CA LYS A 46 7.56 -13.51 -12.82
C LYS A 46 6.81 -12.24 -12.43
N THR A 47 6.55 -11.35 -13.36
CA THR A 47 5.96 -10.03 -13.07
C THR A 47 4.68 -9.77 -13.85
N GLU A 48 3.82 -8.93 -13.26
CA GLU A 48 2.68 -8.30 -13.93
C GLU A 48 2.50 -6.87 -13.39
N PHE A 49 2.25 -5.90 -14.29
CA PHE A 49 1.97 -4.53 -13.90
C PHE A 49 0.69 -4.06 -14.58
N PHE A 50 -0.16 -3.37 -13.80
CA PHE A 50 -1.47 -2.93 -14.25
C PHE A 50 -1.81 -1.54 -13.69
N HIS A 51 -2.78 -0.88 -14.32
CA HIS A 51 -3.31 0.39 -13.83
C HIS A 51 -4.15 0.15 -12.57
N PHE A 52 -3.85 0.88 -11.50
CA PHE A 52 -4.58 0.81 -10.24
C PHE A 52 -4.78 2.21 -9.66
N ASN A 53 -6.02 2.52 -9.30
CA ASN A 53 -6.42 3.77 -8.68
C ASN A 53 -6.93 3.52 -7.25
N HIS A 54 -6.33 4.14 -6.26
CA HIS A 54 -6.78 4.03 -4.86
C HIS A 54 -8.18 4.62 -4.62
N LEU A 55 -8.64 5.55 -5.47
CA LEU A 55 -9.97 6.14 -5.40
C LEU A 55 -11.06 5.20 -5.97
N GLU A 56 -10.69 4.39 -6.91
CA GLU A 56 -11.57 3.42 -7.59
C GLU A 56 -10.85 2.07 -7.65
N PRO A 57 -10.65 1.41 -6.50
CA PRO A 57 -9.85 0.20 -6.45
C PRO A 57 -10.53 -0.92 -7.23
N LYS A 58 -9.80 -1.48 -8.19
CA LYS A 58 -10.26 -2.61 -8.99
C LYS A 58 -9.09 -3.49 -9.39
N LEU A 59 -9.13 -4.74 -8.94
CA LEU A 59 -8.14 -5.73 -9.32
C LEU A 59 -8.48 -6.35 -10.68
N PRO A 60 -7.51 -6.53 -11.58
CA PRO A 60 -7.76 -7.08 -12.92
C PRO A 60 -7.91 -8.61 -12.94
N PHE A 61 -7.86 -9.26 -11.80
CA PHE A 61 -7.80 -10.71 -11.71
C PHE A 61 -9.18 -11.34 -11.88
N LYS A 62 -9.31 -12.25 -12.84
CA LYS A 62 -10.55 -13.03 -13.04
C LYS A 62 -10.75 -14.11 -11.98
N LYS A 63 -9.67 -14.56 -11.35
CA LYS A 63 -9.69 -15.57 -10.27
C LYS A 63 -8.69 -15.16 -9.20
N PRO A 64 -9.01 -15.38 -7.92
CA PRO A 64 -8.09 -15.11 -6.83
C PRO A 64 -6.86 -16.06 -6.91
N PHE A 65 -5.73 -15.59 -6.41
CA PHE A 65 -4.57 -16.45 -6.15
C PHE A 65 -4.87 -17.33 -4.93
N LYS A 66 -4.23 -18.49 -4.83
CA LYS A 66 -4.36 -19.32 -3.63
C LYS A 66 -3.86 -18.60 -2.37
N ARG A 67 -2.76 -17.86 -2.52
CA ARG A 67 -2.21 -17.00 -1.47
C ARG A 67 -1.72 -15.70 -2.10
N ALA A 68 -2.02 -14.58 -1.42
CA ALA A 68 -1.52 -13.28 -1.80
C ALA A 68 -0.95 -12.55 -0.57
N PHE A 69 0.16 -11.86 -0.77
CA PHE A 69 0.66 -10.86 0.17
C PHE A 69 0.55 -9.50 -0.52
N VAL A 70 -0.25 -8.62 0.06
CA VAL A 70 -0.49 -7.27 -0.45
C VAL A 70 0.22 -6.28 0.45
N PHE A 71 0.98 -5.37 -0.14
CA PHE A 71 1.59 -4.31 0.64
C PHE A 71 1.50 -2.96 -0.06
N THR A 72 1.49 -1.91 0.73
CA THR A 72 1.71 -0.54 0.29
C THR A 72 2.84 0.08 1.11
N CYS A 73 3.57 0.98 0.49
CA CYS A 73 4.66 1.68 1.13
C CYS A 73 4.72 3.09 0.56
N HIS A 74 4.34 4.08 1.36
CA HIS A 74 4.25 5.48 0.95
C HIS A 74 3.51 5.69 -0.38
N SER A 75 2.38 5.00 -0.53
CA SER A 75 1.58 4.95 -1.73
C SER A 75 0.16 5.48 -1.50
N ILE A 76 -0.49 5.03 -0.44
CA ILE A 76 -1.83 5.49 -0.05
C ILE A 76 -1.77 6.98 0.33
N GLU A 77 -0.67 7.42 0.92
CA GLU A 77 -0.47 8.82 1.28
C GLU A 77 -0.66 9.80 0.12
N GLN A 78 -0.42 9.35 -1.13
CA GLN A 78 -0.49 10.20 -2.33
C GLN A 78 -1.91 10.61 -2.73
N VAL A 79 -2.94 10.11 -2.07
CA VAL A 79 -4.34 10.45 -2.32
C VAL A 79 -5.01 10.89 -1.03
N MET A 80 -5.70 12.04 -1.05
CA MET A 80 -6.29 12.66 0.15
C MET A 80 -7.26 11.71 0.87
N GLN A 81 -8.03 10.94 0.11
CA GLN A 81 -8.94 9.93 0.64
C GLN A 81 -8.92 8.69 -0.25
N ILE A 82 -8.76 7.51 0.33
CA ILE A 82 -9.00 6.26 -0.38
C ILE A 82 -10.49 5.89 -0.31
N ASN A 83 -10.91 5.04 -1.24
CA ASN A 83 -12.28 4.51 -1.27
C ASN A 83 -12.59 3.69 -0.01
N GLU A 84 -13.77 3.85 0.56
CA GLU A 84 -14.21 3.12 1.76
C GLU A 84 -14.23 1.59 1.58
N ASN A 85 -14.41 1.12 0.34
CA ASN A 85 -14.40 -0.30 -0.02
C ASN A 85 -13.01 -0.79 -0.48
N TRP A 86 -11.94 -0.05 -0.18
CA TRP A 86 -10.59 -0.38 -0.62
C TRP A 86 -10.16 -1.78 -0.17
N PHE A 87 -10.38 -2.12 1.09
CA PHE A 87 -10.07 -3.45 1.62
C PHE A 87 -10.97 -4.54 1.04
N ASP A 88 -12.26 -4.25 0.78
CA ASP A 88 -13.19 -5.19 0.15
C ASP A 88 -12.70 -5.63 -1.25
N GLU A 89 -12.03 -4.72 -1.97
CA GLU A 89 -11.45 -5.05 -3.26
C GLU A 89 -10.12 -5.79 -3.12
N VAL A 90 -9.26 -5.33 -2.23
CA VAL A 90 -7.91 -5.88 -2.08
C VAL A 90 -7.92 -7.33 -1.58
N VAL A 91 -8.86 -7.70 -0.70
CA VAL A 91 -8.98 -9.09 -0.23
C VAL A 91 -9.37 -10.08 -1.32
N LYS A 92 -9.90 -9.61 -2.46
CA LYS A 92 -10.18 -10.47 -3.62
C LYS A 92 -8.92 -10.95 -4.35
N ALA A 93 -7.74 -10.43 -3.99
CA ALA A 93 -6.48 -10.88 -4.57
C ALA A 93 -6.19 -12.36 -4.34
N GLY A 94 -6.67 -12.96 -3.26
CA GLY A 94 -6.38 -14.34 -2.93
C GLY A 94 -7.46 -15.02 -2.10
N GLU A 95 -7.44 -16.34 -2.07
CA GLU A 95 -8.23 -17.15 -1.12
C GLU A 95 -7.71 -16.95 0.31
N PHE A 96 -6.40 -16.76 0.42
CA PHE A 96 -5.67 -16.36 1.62
C PHE A 96 -4.90 -15.09 1.35
N VAL A 97 -5.26 -14.00 2.00
CA VAL A 97 -4.58 -12.70 1.86
C VAL A 97 -3.97 -12.30 3.20
N ARG A 98 -2.71 -11.88 3.16
CA ARG A 98 -2.06 -11.12 4.22
C ARG A 98 -1.62 -9.78 3.66
N GLY A 99 -1.57 -8.76 4.51
CA GLY A 99 -1.17 -7.42 4.12
C GLY A 99 -0.15 -6.81 5.06
N ALA A 100 0.56 -5.81 4.56
CA ALA A 100 1.36 -4.88 5.35
C ALA A 100 1.31 -3.50 4.70
N HIS A 101 0.95 -2.49 5.46
CA HIS A 101 0.76 -1.13 4.96
C HIS A 101 1.65 -0.17 5.74
N LEU A 102 2.78 0.21 5.14
CA LEU A 102 3.70 1.21 5.69
C LEU A 102 3.34 2.57 5.11
N GLU A 103 2.55 3.33 5.86
CA GLU A 103 1.99 4.60 5.45
C GLU A 103 2.03 5.61 6.61
N PRO A 104 2.08 6.91 6.39
CA PRO A 104 2.09 7.93 7.44
C PRO A 104 0.69 8.21 7.98
N PHE A 105 0.11 7.29 8.73
CA PHE A 105 -1.25 7.41 9.29
C PHE A 105 -1.32 7.52 10.82
N GLY A 106 -0.19 7.50 11.52
CA GLY A 106 -0.16 7.51 12.98
C GLY A 106 -0.95 8.63 13.62
N PHE A 107 -0.90 9.83 13.05
CA PHE A 107 -1.67 10.99 13.49
C PHE A 107 -3.19 10.81 13.41
N GLN A 108 -3.68 9.88 12.59
CA GLN A 108 -5.11 9.58 12.45
C GLN A 108 -5.64 8.74 13.62
N LEU A 109 -4.76 7.98 14.29
CA LEU A 109 -5.11 7.13 15.44
C LEU A 109 -4.74 7.76 16.79
N LYS A 110 -3.74 8.63 16.81
CA LYS A 110 -3.17 9.18 18.02
C LYS A 110 -3.03 10.69 17.90
N ASN A 111 -3.81 11.41 18.67
CA ASN A 111 -3.63 12.85 18.85
C ASN A 111 -2.73 13.06 20.07
N SER A 112 -1.41 13.04 19.91
CA SER A 112 -0.45 12.96 21.02
C SER A 112 0.50 14.14 21.12
N GLY A 113 0.05 15.33 20.69
CA GLY A 113 0.77 16.58 20.92
C GLY A 113 1.35 17.21 19.65
N PRO A 114 2.26 18.18 19.82
CA PRO A 114 2.67 19.10 18.73
C PRO A 114 3.21 18.40 17.47
N LEU A 115 3.90 17.28 17.59
CA LEU A 115 4.42 16.54 16.44
C LEU A 115 3.29 15.91 15.61
N SER A 116 2.29 15.35 16.29
CA SER A 116 1.11 14.75 15.63
C SER A 116 0.29 15.83 14.91
N ASP A 117 0.14 17.00 15.53
CA ASP A 117 -0.55 18.14 14.92
C ASP A 117 0.20 18.65 13.70
N MET A 118 1.52 18.83 13.79
CA MET A 118 2.36 19.22 12.65
C MET A 118 2.25 18.22 11.51
N HIS A 119 2.28 16.93 11.80
CA HIS A 119 2.15 15.87 10.79
C HIS A 119 0.78 15.95 10.11
N LYS A 120 -0.29 16.09 10.88
CA LYS A 120 -1.64 16.26 10.35
C LYS A 120 -1.74 17.48 9.42
N ASP A 121 -1.24 18.64 9.88
CA ASP A 121 -1.27 19.86 9.09
C ASP A 121 -0.48 19.71 7.79
N PHE A 122 0.68 19.07 7.84
CA PHE A 122 1.50 18.77 6.68
C PHE A 122 0.77 17.88 5.66
N MET A 123 0.09 16.83 6.14
CA MET A 123 -0.70 15.94 5.28
C MET A 123 -1.86 16.68 4.61
N ILE A 124 -2.57 17.52 5.35
CA ILE A 124 -3.68 18.33 4.83
C ILE A 124 -3.18 19.34 3.79
N GLN A 125 -2.11 20.08 4.08
CA GLN A 125 -1.53 21.09 3.17
C GLN A 125 -1.07 20.47 1.84
N ASN A 126 -0.59 19.24 1.86
CA ASN A 126 -0.18 18.53 0.66
C ASN A 126 -1.31 17.73 -0.02
N SER A 127 -2.54 17.81 0.48
CA SER A 127 -3.67 17.00 0.01
C SER A 127 -3.37 15.49 0.07
N TRP A 128 -2.64 15.08 1.09
CA TRP A 128 -2.26 13.69 1.35
C TRP A 128 -3.29 12.99 2.23
N ASN A 129 -3.13 11.68 2.42
CA ASN A 129 -4.15 10.83 3.01
C ASN A 129 -4.49 11.18 4.46
N ILE A 130 -5.79 11.32 4.71
CA ILE A 130 -6.36 11.61 6.04
C ILE A 130 -7.42 10.60 6.48
N ASN A 131 -7.65 9.52 5.71
CA ASN A 131 -8.73 8.56 6.02
C ASN A 131 -8.31 7.09 6.06
N PHE A 132 -7.03 6.76 5.93
CA PHE A 132 -6.59 5.37 5.92
C PHE A 132 -6.99 4.63 7.20
N ALA A 133 -6.75 5.23 8.37
CA ALA A 133 -7.10 4.62 9.66
C ALA A 133 -8.61 4.38 9.80
N GLU A 134 -9.43 5.30 9.30
CA GLU A 134 -10.89 5.16 9.32
C GLU A 134 -11.35 4.01 8.41
N VAL A 135 -10.82 3.93 7.19
CA VAL A 135 -11.16 2.84 6.26
C VAL A 135 -10.68 1.49 6.78
N LEU A 136 -9.50 1.45 7.42
CA LEU A 136 -8.98 0.26 8.11
C LEU A 136 -9.93 -0.16 9.25
N ARG A 137 -10.34 0.78 10.13
CA ARG A 137 -11.26 0.53 11.22
C ARG A 137 -12.59 -0.04 10.73
N GLN A 138 -13.18 0.55 9.71
CA GLN A 138 -14.43 0.09 9.11
C GLN A 138 -14.31 -1.33 8.52
N ALA A 139 -13.19 -1.65 7.89
CA ALA A 139 -12.94 -2.99 7.36
C ALA A 139 -12.81 -4.04 8.48
N LEU A 140 -12.18 -3.68 9.60
CA LEU A 140 -12.10 -4.52 10.82
C LEU A 140 -13.48 -4.74 11.44
N GLU A 141 -14.28 -3.69 11.61
CA GLU A 141 -15.64 -3.79 12.19
C GLU A 141 -16.57 -4.65 11.33
N ARG A 142 -16.47 -4.51 10.00
CA ARG A 142 -17.21 -5.35 9.04
C ARG A 142 -16.65 -6.76 8.91
N LYS A 143 -15.54 -7.08 9.59
CA LYS A 143 -14.83 -8.37 9.53
C LYS A 143 -14.36 -8.75 8.12
N ILE A 144 -14.09 -7.76 7.28
CA ILE A 144 -13.47 -7.96 5.96
C ILE A 144 -12.01 -8.38 6.12
N ILE A 145 -11.35 -7.79 7.11
CA ILE A 145 -9.97 -8.10 7.51
C ILE A 145 -9.91 -8.32 9.03
N LYS A 146 -8.76 -8.81 9.46
CA LYS A 146 -8.37 -8.91 10.87
C LYS A 146 -6.98 -8.33 10.99
N ASP A 147 -6.77 -7.39 11.90
CA ASP A 147 -5.43 -6.91 12.20
C ASP A 147 -4.70 -7.91 13.11
N GLU A 148 -3.39 -7.96 12.96
CA GLU A 148 -2.50 -8.73 13.82
C GLU A 148 -1.64 -7.79 14.66
N GLN A 149 -1.18 -6.67 14.09
CA GLN A 149 -0.36 -5.67 14.76
C GLN A 149 -0.46 -4.30 14.08
N ILE A 150 -0.45 -3.25 14.90
CA ILE A 150 -0.28 -1.87 14.45
C ILE A 150 0.91 -1.25 15.17
N PHE A 151 1.87 -0.74 14.41
CA PHE A 151 3.02 0.01 14.91
C PHE A 151 2.90 1.45 14.46
N LEU A 152 2.89 2.39 15.40
CA LEU A 152 2.80 3.81 15.10
C LEU A 152 4.17 4.46 15.12
N GLU A 153 4.36 5.43 14.20
CA GLU A 153 5.52 6.33 14.21
C GLU A 153 6.85 5.58 14.23
N MET A 154 7.01 4.63 13.30
CA MET A 154 8.22 3.85 13.15
C MET A 154 9.36 4.72 12.60
N GLY A 155 10.41 4.81 13.35
CA GLY A 155 11.59 5.60 13.00
C GLY A 155 11.62 6.94 13.73
N VAL A 156 12.75 7.22 14.37
CA VAL A 156 13.03 8.47 15.08
C VAL A 156 13.80 9.38 14.12
N THR A 157 13.11 9.96 13.16
CA THR A 157 13.68 11.03 12.34
C THR A 157 12.93 12.33 12.62
N PRO A 158 13.56 13.50 12.48
CA PRO A 158 12.85 14.77 12.56
C PRO A 158 11.94 15.03 11.36
N ASP A 159 11.71 14.03 10.53
CA ASP A 159 10.82 14.08 9.40
C ASP A 159 9.37 14.02 9.88
N VAL A 160 8.56 14.98 9.47
CA VAL A 160 7.12 15.01 9.77
C VAL A 160 6.33 13.88 9.08
N ASN A 161 6.92 13.22 8.10
CA ASN A 161 6.32 12.11 7.36
C ASN A 161 6.74 10.76 7.93
N VAL A 162 6.41 10.51 9.19
CA VAL A 162 6.76 9.27 9.89
C VAL A 162 5.83 8.13 9.51
N GLY A 163 6.38 7.05 8.98
CA GLY A 163 5.62 5.85 8.61
C GLY A 163 5.03 5.12 9.83
N SER A 164 3.83 4.60 9.67
CA SER A 164 3.21 3.65 10.59
C SER A 164 2.87 2.37 9.83
N LEU A 165 2.95 1.22 10.51
CA LEU A 165 2.69 -0.09 9.92
C LEU A 165 1.39 -0.67 10.47
N ALA A 166 0.52 -1.14 9.59
CA ALA A 166 -0.70 -1.88 9.90
C ALA A 166 -0.77 -3.19 9.11
#